data_9242e2929e55afadea05e81efb025fe4
#
_entry.id   9242e2929e55afadea05e81efb025fe4
#
_cell.length_a   1.000
_cell.length_b   1.000
_cell.length_c   1.000
_cell.angle_alpha   90.00
_cell.angle_beta   90.00
_cell.angle_gamma   90.00
#
_symmetry.space_group_name_H-M   'P 1'
#
loop_
_entity.id
_entity.type
_entity.pdbx_description
1 polymer ?
#
loop_
_entity_poly.entity_id
_entity_poly.type
_entity_poly.pdbx_seq_one_letter_code
_entity_poly.pdbx_strand_id
1 'polypeptide(L)'
;MTKIKIIPLGGIKEEGKNFYVVEVNQSLFILDCGLVYPEGELLGIDAVIPDFTYIEERRDDIVGIFLTHGHDDAMGALPYLLEIVEAPVFGTELTIELATISARNQGLEDRIENFFQIDSDLSLIHI
;
A
#
# COMPACT_ATOMS: atom_id res chain seq x y z
N MET A 1 23.55 -12.36 -9.80
CA MET A 1 23.54 -11.92 -8.37
C MET A 1 22.27 -11.15 -8.08
N THR A 2 21.55 -11.54 -7.05
CA THR A 2 20.31 -10.87 -6.65
C THR A 2 20.61 -9.50 -6.05
N LYS A 3 19.94 -8.47 -6.55
CA LYS A 3 20.03 -7.12 -5.99
C LYS A 3 18.73 -6.79 -5.27
N ILE A 4 18.85 -6.38 -4.03
CA ILE A 4 17.72 -5.96 -3.22
C ILE A 4 17.92 -4.50 -2.81
N LYS A 5 16.92 -3.67 -3.13
CA LYS A 5 16.92 -2.27 -2.71
C LYS A 5 15.66 -1.99 -1.89
N ILE A 6 15.82 -1.24 -0.83
CA ILE A 6 14.68 -0.76 -0.03
C ILE A 6 14.59 0.74 -0.25
N ILE A 7 13.45 1.18 -0.79
CA ILE A 7 13.24 2.58 -1.15
C ILE A 7 12.10 3.12 -0.29
N PRO A 8 12.39 3.94 0.71
CA PRO A 8 11.34 4.59 1.48
C PRO A 8 10.77 5.78 0.70
N LEU A 9 9.47 5.75 0.45
CA LEU A 9 8.77 6.83 -0.24
C LEU A 9 7.88 7.63 0.72
N GLY A 10 7.77 7.20 1.96
CA GLY A 10 7.04 7.89 3.02
C GLY A 10 7.35 7.25 4.37
N GLY A 11 6.91 7.88 5.46
CA GLY A 11 7.06 7.33 6.81
C GLY A 11 8.41 7.58 7.48
N ILE A 12 9.36 8.22 6.79
CA ILE A 12 10.66 8.53 7.37
C ILE A 12 10.57 9.86 8.11
N LYS A 13 10.89 9.84 9.41
CA LYS A 13 10.82 10.99 10.31
C LYS A 13 9.41 11.61 10.37
N GLU A 14 8.38 10.82 10.13
CA GLU A 14 6.98 11.26 10.24
C GLU A 14 6.11 10.11 10.71
N GLU A 15 4.99 10.44 11.34
CA GLU A 15 3.98 9.46 11.70
C GLU A 15 2.94 9.40 10.57
N GLY A 16 2.68 8.21 10.07
CA GLY A 16 1.76 8.01 8.95
C GLY A 16 2.46 8.04 7.61
N LYS A 17 1.70 7.92 6.54
CA LYS A 17 2.18 7.79 5.16
C LYS A 17 3.24 6.72 4.98
N ASN A 18 3.14 5.62 5.72
CA ASN A 18 4.09 4.51 5.59
C ASN A 18 4.01 3.94 4.18
N PHE A 19 5.09 4.05 3.44
CA PHE A 19 5.10 3.66 2.05
C PHE A 19 6.53 3.29 1.64
N TYR A 20 6.77 1.99 1.51
CA TYR A 20 8.09 1.45 1.20
C TYR A 20 8.01 0.58 -0.04
N VAL A 21 9.06 0.61 -0.84
CA VAL A 21 9.20 -0.26 -2.00
C VAL A 21 10.43 -1.13 -1.79
N VAL A 22 10.27 -2.43 -1.99
CA VAL A 22 11.39 -3.38 -2.02
C VAL A 22 11.56 -3.79 -3.48
N GLU A 23 12.70 -3.47 -4.05
CA GLU A 23 13.04 -3.86 -5.41
C GLU A 23 13.95 -5.09 -5.39
N VAL A 24 13.50 -6.14 -6.06
CA VAL A 24 14.27 -7.38 -6.20
C VAL A 24 14.41 -7.66 -7.69
N ASN A 25 15.61 -7.51 -8.23
CA ASN A 25 15.90 -7.78 -9.64
C ASN A 25 14.89 -7.10 -10.59
N GLN A 26 14.59 -5.83 -10.36
CA GLN A 26 13.66 -5.02 -11.16
C GLN A 26 12.17 -5.26 -10.88
N SER A 27 11.83 -6.23 -10.04
CA SER A 27 10.45 -6.40 -9.57
C SER A 27 10.22 -5.57 -8.32
N LEU A 28 9.09 -4.90 -8.24
CA LEU A 28 8.75 -4.02 -7.12
C LEU A 28 7.68 -4.65 -6.24
N PHE A 29 7.94 -4.63 -4.94
CA PHE A 29 6.99 -5.04 -3.91
C PHE A 29 6.70 -3.84 -3.04
N ILE A 30 5.43 -3.46 -2.93
CA ILE A 30 5.01 -2.32 -2.13
C ILE A 30 4.66 -2.80 -0.73
N LEU A 31 5.26 -2.17 0.29
CA LEU A 31 4.94 -2.43 1.70
C LEU A 31 4.21 -1.23 2.25
N ASP A 32 2.96 -1.42 2.59
CA ASP A 32 2.04 -0.40 3.10
C ASP A 32 1.78 0.74 2.10
N CYS A 33 0.69 1.43 2.32
CA CYS A 33 0.30 2.60 1.56
C CYS A 33 -0.53 3.50 2.46
N GLY A 34 0.14 4.20 3.36
CA GLY A 34 -0.50 4.97 4.41
C GLY A 34 -0.82 6.40 4.00
N LEU A 35 -1.74 6.98 4.74
CA LEU A 35 -2.01 8.41 4.67
C LEU A 35 -1.80 9.03 6.04
N VAL A 36 -1.80 10.35 6.08
CA VAL A 36 -1.83 11.10 7.33
C VAL A 36 -2.89 12.19 7.21
N TYR A 37 -3.57 12.46 8.32
CA TYR A 37 -4.48 13.59 8.40
C TYR A 37 -3.68 14.82 8.83
N PRO A 38 -3.83 15.96 8.12
CA PRO A 38 -3.04 17.14 8.48
C PRO A 38 -3.46 17.64 9.87
N GLU A 39 -2.45 18.06 10.65
CA GLU A 39 -2.70 18.73 11.92
C GLU A 39 -2.99 20.20 11.65
N GLY A 40 -4.00 20.75 12.34
CA GLY A 40 -4.38 22.14 12.23
C GLY A 40 -5.28 22.45 11.04
N GLU A 41 -5.47 23.73 10.78
CA GLU A 41 -6.42 24.22 9.78
C GLU A 41 -5.74 24.39 8.42
N LEU A 42 -5.54 23.28 7.70
CA LEU A 42 -5.22 23.36 6.28
C LEU A 42 -6.54 23.31 5.50
N LEU A 43 -7.05 24.49 5.13
CA LEU A 43 -8.32 24.59 4.44
C LEU A 43 -8.29 23.84 3.11
N GLY A 44 -9.28 22.97 2.91
CA GLY A 44 -9.43 22.22 1.67
C GLY A 44 -8.58 20.95 1.56
N ILE A 45 -7.84 20.61 2.63
CA ILE A 45 -7.04 19.38 2.66
C ILE A 45 -7.63 18.43 3.69
N ASP A 46 -8.16 17.27 3.21
CA ASP A 46 -8.75 16.25 4.07
C ASP A 46 -7.73 15.23 4.54
N ALA A 47 -6.75 14.90 3.70
CA ALA A 47 -5.72 13.92 4.00
C ALA A 47 -4.47 14.19 3.15
N VAL A 48 -3.33 13.66 3.61
CA VAL A 48 -2.08 13.73 2.85
C VAL A 48 -1.66 12.32 2.50
N ILE A 49 -1.43 12.06 1.22
CA ILE A 49 -1.02 10.76 0.70
C ILE A 49 0.43 10.83 0.21
N PRO A 50 1.11 9.67 0.08
CA PRO A 50 2.44 9.64 -0.51
C PRO A 50 2.46 10.12 -1.96
N ASP A 51 3.62 10.55 -2.43
CA ASP A 51 3.81 10.85 -3.83
C ASP A 51 4.00 9.54 -4.61
N PHE A 52 3.12 9.27 -5.54
CA PHE A 52 3.11 8.03 -6.31
C PHE A 52 3.88 8.13 -7.64
N THR A 53 4.59 9.22 -7.89
CA THR A 53 5.29 9.42 -9.16
C THR A 53 6.24 8.27 -9.51
N TYR A 54 7.05 7.83 -8.54
CA TYR A 54 7.98 6.72 -8.75
C TYR A 54 7.24 5.42 -9.13
N ILE A 55 6.13 5.15 -8.45
CA ILE A 55 5.32 3.95 -8.70
C ILE A 55 4.65 4.04 -10.08
N GLU A 56 4.12 5.20 -10.42
CA GLU A 56 3.44 5.41 -11.70
C GLU A 56 4.39 5.19 -12.88
N GLU A 57 5.63 5.63 -12.76
CA GLU A 57 6.65 5.42 -13.78
C GLU A 57 7.05 3.94 -13.93
N ARG A 58 6.88 3.15 -12.89
CA ARG A 58 7.27 1.74 -12.86
C ARG A 58 6.11 0.80 -12.56
N ARG A 59 4.88 1.20 -12.87
CA ARG A 59 3.69 0.43 -12.53
C ARG A 59 3.67 -0.99 -13.10
N ASP A 60 4.30 -1.21 -14.26
CA ASP A 60 4.34 -2.53 -14.87
C ASP A 60 5.31 -3.50 -14.16
N ASP A 61 6.18 -3.00 -13.32
CA ASP A 61 7.13 -3.80 -12.55
C ASP A 61 6.61 -4.21 -11.18
N ILE A 62 5.42 -3.75 -10.79
CA ILE A 62 4.87 -4.00 -9.47
C ILE A 62 4.25 -5.39 -9.41
N VAL A 63 4.78 -6.22 -8.51
CA VAL A 63 4.35 -7.61 -8.32
C VAL A 63 3.21 -7.71 -7.34
N GLY A 64 3.21 -6.89 -6.30
CA GLY A 64 2.17 -6.94 -5.28
C GLY A 64 2.27 -5.82 -4.27
N ILE A 65 1.20 -5.66 -3.51
CA ILE A 65 1.08 -4.70 -2.43
C ILE A 65 0.82 -5.48 -1.15
N PHE A 66 1.67 -5.28 -0.14
CA PHE A 66 1.62 -6.02 1.12
C PHE A 66 1.29 -5.06 2.25
N LEU A 67 0.19 -5.31 2.94
CA LEU A 67 -0.28 -4.47 4.03
C LEU A 67 0.08 -5.13 5.37
N THR A 68 0.75 -4.38 6.25
CA THR A 68 1.15 -4.89 7.55
C THR A 68 0.00 -4.90 8.55
N HIS A 69 -0.89 -3.91 8.49
CA HIS A 69 -2.06 -3.82 9.35
C HIS A 69 -3.09 -2.86 8.76
N GLY A 70 -4.26 -2.74 9.40
CA GLY A 70 -5.41 -2.03 8.84
C GLY A 70 -5.59 -0.58 9.29
N HIS A 71 -4.58 0.05 9.84
CA HIS A 71 -4.67 1.46 10.24
C HIS A 71 -4.37 2.39 9.07
N ASP A 72 -4.86 3.62 9.16
CA ASP A 72 -4.68 4.62 8.10
C ASP A 72 -3.22 4.94 7.80
N ASP A 73 -2.33 4.84 8.78
CA ASP A 73 -0.91 5.06 8.60
C ASP A 73 -0.24 4.00 7.73
N ALA A 74 -0.88 2.85 7.53
CA ALA A 74 -0.36 1.74 6.74
C ALA A 74 -1.17 1.44 5.48
N MET A 75 -2.47 1.72 5.46
CA MET A 75 -3.30 1.37 4.30
C MET A 75 -4.30 2.44 3.87
N GLY A 76 -4.31 3.59 4.54
CA GLY A 76 -5.32 4.62 4.25
C GLY A 76 -5.26 5.19 2.85
N ALA A 77 -4.11 5.21 2.20
CA ALA A 77 -3.96 5.72 0.84
C ALA A 77 -4.09 4.62 -0.24
N LEU A 78 -4.40 3.38 0.15
CA LEU A 78 -4.53 2.26 -0.78
C LEU A 78 -5.52 2.55 -1.94
N PRO A 79 -6.72 3.11 -1.70
CA PRO A 79 -7.63 3.36 -2.81
C PRO A 79 -7.03 4.28 -3.88
N TYR A 80 -6.25 5.26 -3.49
CA TYR A 80 -5.60 6.16 -4.45
C TYR A 80 -4.54 5.44 -5.27
N LEU A 81 -3.79 4.53 -4.63
CA LEU A 81 -2.79 3.73 -5.31
C LEU A 81 -3.45 2.76 -6.32
N LEU A 82 -4.58 2.15 -5.94
CA LEU A 82 -5.29 1.21 -6.80
C LEU A 82 -5.87 1.86 -8.06
N GLU A 83 -6.03 3.16 -8.09
CA GLU A 83 -6.44 3.88 -9.30
C GLU A 83 -5.31 3.92 -10.33
N ILE A 84 -4.07 3.77 -9.90
CA ILE A 84 -2.88 3.86 -10.73
C ILE A 84 -2.33 2.47 -11.08
N VAL A 85 -2.41 1.53 -10.15
CA VAL A 85 -1.73 0.24 -10.22
C VAL A 85 -2.73 -0.91 -10.18
N GLU A 86 -2.55 -1.87 -11.07
CA GLU A 86 -3.28 -3.14 -11.02
C GLU A 86 -2.33 -4.22 -10.50
N ALA A 87 -2.38 -4.46 -9.19
CA ALA A 87 -1.54 -5.45 -8.55
C ALA A 87 -2.31 -6.14 -7.43
N PRO A 88 -1.99 -7.39 -7.12
CA PRO A 88 -2.64 -8.07 -6.02
C PRO A 88 -2.27 -7.43 -4.68
N VAL A 89 -3.23 -7.42 -3.76
CA VAL A 89 -3.07 -6.88 -2.41
C VAL A 89 -3.14 -8.02 -1.41
N PHE A 90 -2.15 -8.09 -0.54
CA PHE A 90 -2.02 -9.16 0.45
C PHE A 90 -2.05 -8.58 1.87
N GLY A 91 -2.74 -9.25 2.75
CA GLY A 91 -2.80 -8.86 4.16
C GLY A 91 -3.50 -9.92 4.98
N THR A 92 -3.51 -9.75 6.30
CA THR A 92 -4.26 -10.63 7.19
C THR A 92 -5.76 -10.46 6.98
N GLU A 93 -6.56 -11.37 7.54
CA GLU A 93 -8.01 -11.36 7.38
C GLU A 93 -8.63 -10.00 7.72
N LEU A 94 -8.32 -9.47 8.89
CA LEU A 94 -8.86 -8.18 9.32
C LEU A 94 -8.41 -7.05 8.40
N THR A 95 -7.14 -7.02 8.03
CA THR A 95 -6.60 -5.99 7.15
C THR A 95 -7.29 -6.01 5.78
N ILE A 96 -7.49 -7.20 5.22
CA ILE A 96 -8.15 -7.34 3.92
C ILE A 96 -9.64 -6.95 4.02
N GLU A 97 -10.31 -7.27 5.11
CA GLU A 97 -11.69 -6.82 5.30
C GLU A 97 -11.79 -5.30 5.36
N LEU A 98 -10.88 -4.65 6.07
CA LEU A 98 -10.83 -3.18 6.13
C LEU A 98 -10.47 -2.57 4.78
N ALA A 99 -9.54 -3.17 4.06
CA ALA A 99 -9.18 -2.73 2.71
C ALA A 99 -10.37 -2.87 1.75
N THR A 100 -11.15 -3.94 1.88
CA THR A 100 -12.34 -4.16 1.07
C THR A 100 -13.38 -3.08 1.31
N ILE A 101 -13.62 -2.71 2.57
CA ILE A 101 -14.55 -1.64 2.92
C ILE A 101 -14.06 -0.32 2.32
N SER A 102 -12.78 -0.03 2.45
CA SER A 102 -12.18 1.19 1.90
C SER A 102 -12.33 1.25 0.37
N ALA A 103 -12.07 0.14 -0.31
CA ALA A 103 -12.19 0.06 -1.75
C ALA A 103 -13.64 0.27 -2.21
N ARG A 104 -14.61 -0.32 -1.53
CA ARG A 104 -16.03 -0.14 -1.84
C ARG A 104 -16.46 1.31 -1.66
N ASN A 105 -16.00 1.95 -0.60
CA ASN A 105 -16.33 3.36 -0.34
C ASN A 105 -15.78 4.30 -1.41
N GLN A 106 -14.74 3.88 -2.11
CA GLN A 106 -14.12 4.66 -3.19
C GLN A 106 -14.56 4.20 -4.59
N GLY A 107 -15.53 3.28 -4.68
CA GLY A 107 -16.03 2.81 -5.96
C GLY A 107 -15.10 1.86 -6.70
N LEU A 108 -14.22 1.17 -5.99
CA LEU A 108 -13.22 0.26 -6.56
C LEU A 108 -13.57 -1.20 -6.32
N GLU A 109 -14.84 -1.56 -6.42
CA GLU A 109 -15.30 -2.93 -6.18
C GLU A 109 -14.65 -3.96 -7.11
N ASP A 110 -14.32 -3.57 -8.33
CA ASP A 110 -13.66 -4.43 -9.30
C ASP A 110 -12.24 -4.82 -8.88
N ARG A 111 -11.64 -4.08 -7.97
CA ARG A 111 -10.28 -4.38 -7.48
C ARG A 111 -10.25 -5.41 -6.36
N ILE A 112 -11.38 -5.66 -5.71
CA ILE A 112 -11.48 -6.58 -4.57
C ILE A 112 -11.14 -8.01 -4.98
N GLU A 113 -11.35 -8.39 -6.22
CA GLU A 113 -10.98 -9.70 -6.75
C GLU A 113 -9.49 -10.01 -6.62
N ASN A 114 -8.65 -8.97 -6.55
CA ASN A 114 -7.20 -9.09 -6.39
C ASN A 114 -6.74 -8.92 -4.95
N PHE A 115 -7.64 -8.99 -3.98
CA PHE A 115 -7.30 -8.94 -2.56
C PHE A 115 -7.18 -10.37 -2.04
N PHE A 116 -6.03 -10.67 -1.44
CA PHE A 116 -5.72 -12.02 -0.96
C PHE A 116 -5.37 -12.00 0.51
N GLN A 117 -6.04 -12.86 1.26
CA GLN A 117 -5.79 -13.02 2.67
C GLN A 117 -4.58 -13.91 2.90
N ILE A 118 -3.68 -13.49 3.78
CA ILE A 118 -2.53 -14.28 4.20
C ILE A 118 -2.81 -14.76 5.62
N ASP A 119 -2.72 -16.08 5.81
CA ASP A 119 -2.86 -16.67 7.13
C ASP A 119 -1.54 -16.49 7.89
N SER A 120 -1.63 -16.22 9.20
CA SER A 120 -0.47 -16.06 10.05
C SER A 120 0.43 -17.31 10.06
N ASP A 121 -0.16 -18.48 9.85
CA ASP A 121 0.60 -19.74 9.79
C ASP A 121 1.29 -19.96 8.45
N LEU A 122 0.89 -19.21 7.42
CA LEU A 122 1.49 -19.23 6.10
C LEU A 122 2.35 -17.99 5.90
N SER A 123 3.12 -17.64 6.90
CA SER A 123 3.92 -16.42 6.83
C SER A 123 4.85 -16.47 5.63
N LEU A 124 5.06 -15.32 5.01
CA LEU A 124 5.98 -15.17 3.89
C LEU A 124 7.42 -15.54 4.25
N ILE A 125 7.70 -15.67 5.54
CA ILE A 125 8.99 -16.08 6.05
C ILE A 125 9.30 -17.53 5.69
N HIS A 126 8.28 -18.33 5.43
CA HIS A 126 8.44 -19.75 5.06
C HIS A 126 8.68 -19.97 3.57
N ILE A 127 8.72 -18.93 2.81
CA ILE A 127 8.93 -19.01 1.35
C ILE A 127 10.41 -18.91 1.01
#